data_162fb3c4230a04b55e078825c5e27b24
#
_entry.id   162fb3c4230a04b55e078825c5e27b24
#
_cell.length_a   1.000
_cell.length_b   1.000
_cell.length_c   1.000
_cell.angle_alpha   90.00
_cell.angle_beta   90.00
_cell.angle_gamma   90.00
#
_symmetry.space_group_name_H-M   'P 1'
#
loop_
_entity.id
_entity.type
_entity.pdbx_description
1 polymer ?
#
loop_
_entity_poly.entity_id
_entity_poly.type
_entity_poly.pdbx_seq_one_letter_code
_entity_poly.pdbx_strand_id
1 'polypeptide(L)'
;MKPRLSVLPKVCLIALGLLSWLAQPGHSTAKPESTSFLYLPLILNSGSSTTPAPTTPPPPSSTPTTPPPPANAYSLRFYGNGINDIDRVKIPVTANNASLPVNIGASDFTIEFWLRFAPNENNSGTCTEGTDTWIYGNIIFDRDIFGTPDYGDFGISLYGNRIAFGVHNGSSGTTICSNTTLSANTWHHVAVTRATSGAMRIYINGQLSRQANGPSGNIAYRVGRSITGNYVNEPYIVIGAEKHDYHPSNYPSFSGWIDEVRLSNTLRYPANFTLLLAPFTPDANTVGLYHFDEGSGTTVLDSSGASGGPSHGTRNVGGNPLGPVYDSNQKPF
;
A
#
# COMPACT_ATOMS: atom_id res chain seq x y z
N MET A 1 -52.96 28.89 -10.03
CA MET A 1 -52.35 29.54 -11.20
C MET A 1 -51.14 30.36 -10.69
N LYS A 2 -49.92 29.92 -10.96
CA LYS A 2 -48.66 30.65 -10.75
C LYS A 2 -47.82 30.48 -12.01
N PRO A 3 -47.20 31.52 -12.55
CA PRO A 3 -46.46 31.40 -13.81
C PRO A 3 -45.07 30.80 -13.62
N ARG A 4 -44.65 29.99 -14.62
CA ARG A 4 -43.31 29.46 -14.76
C ARG A 4 -42.39 30.56 -15.35
N LEU A 5 -41.25 30.80 -14.70
CA LEU A 5 -40.14 31.55 -15.28
C LEU A 5 -39.20 30.59 -16.00
N SER A 6 -39.02 30.78 -17.29
CA SER A 6 -38.03 30.10 -18.12
C SER A 6 -36.72 30.87 -18.04
N VAL A 7 -35.60 30.14 -17.75
CA VAL A 7 -34.25 30.71 -17.84
C VAL A 7 -33.56 30.13 -19.07
N LEU A 8 -33.19 31.01 -19.99
CA LEU A 8 -32.39 30.70 -21.19
C LEU A 8 -30.90 30.58 -20.84
N PRO A 9 -30.13 29.73 -21.53
CA PRO A 9 -28.70 29.61 -21.28
C PRO A 9 -27.91 30.71 -22.02
N LYS A 10 -26.94 31.29 -21.31
CA LYS A 10 -25.96 32.21 -21.89
C LYS A 10 -24.90 31.43 -22.67
N VAL A 11 -24.83 31.71 -23.96
CA VAL A 11 -23.74 31.28 -24.85
C VAL A 11 -22.54 32.19 -24.61
N CYS A 12 -21.40 31.64 -24.28
CA CYS A 12 -20.15 32.38 -24.19
C CYS A 12 -19.29 32.05 -25.41
N LEU A 13 -19.07 33.05 -26.27
CA LEU A 13 -18.16 33.00 -27.42
C LEU A 13 -16.72 33.12 -26.89
N ILE A 14 -15.88 32.16 -27.26
CA ILE A 14 -14.43 32.28 -27.06
C ILE A 14 -13.78 32.53 -28.41
N ALA A 15 -13.10 33.69 -28.51
CA ALA A 15 -12.33 34.10 -29.70
C ALA A 15 -10.99 33.33 -29.76
N LEU A 16 -10.71 32.76 -30.93
CA LEU A 16 -9.39 32.20 -31.26
C LEU A 16 -8.40 33.34 -31.55
N GLY A 17 -7.32 33.41 -30.77
CA GLY A 17 -6.11 34.17 -31.11
C GLY A 17 -5.01 33.27 -31.63
N LEU A 18 -4.74 33.28 -32.93
CA LEU A 18 -3.58 32.69 -33.57
C LEU A 18 -2.36 33.61 -33.40
N LEU A 19 -1.31 33.15 -32.72
CA LEU A 19 0.02 33.78 -32.79
C LEU A 19 1.00 32.77 -33.41
N SER A 20 1.41 33.07 -34.64
CA SER A 20 2.53 32.41 -35.33
C SER A 20 3.86 32.94 -34.80
N TRP A 21 4.75 32.07 -34.43
CA TRP A 21 6.18 32.38 -34.21
C TRP A 21 7.03 31.58 -35.20
N LEU A 22 7.79 32.38 -35.99
CA LEU A 22 8.77 31.92 -36.96
C LEU A 22 10.02 31.37 -36.28
N ALA A 23 10.46 30.21 -36.71
CA ALA A 23 11.74 29.63 -36.31
C ALA A 23 12.88 30.27 -37.14
N GLN A 24 13.96 30.63 -36.45
CA GLN A 24 15.25 30.96 -37.04
C GLN A 24 16.27 29.86 -36.68
N PRO A 25 17.11 29.41 -37.62
CA PRO A 25 18.12 28.39 -37.37
C PRO A 25 19.42 29.00 -36.84
N GLY A 26 19.81 28.61 -35.61
CA GLY A 26 21.13 28.92 -35.04
C GLY A 26 22.12 27.79 -35.28
N HIS A 27 23.19 28.07 -36.03
CA HIS A 27 24.35 27.22 -36.17
C HIS A 27 25.11 27.12 -34.82
N SER A 28 25.40 25.89 -34.37
CA SER A 28 26.38 25.61 -33.34
C SER A 28 27.48 24.74 -33.89
N THR A 29 28.66 25.32 -34.00
CA THR A 29 29.89 24.64 -34.40
C THR A 29 30.44 23.83 -33.22
N ALA A 30 30.56 22.54 -33.40
CA ALA A 30 31.22 21.64 -32.47
C ALA A 30 32.76 21.84 -32.55
N LYS A 31 33.38 21.97 -31.40
CA LYS A 31 34.84 22.04 -31.19
C LYS A 31 35.36 20.61 -30.99
N PRO A 32 36.45 20.19 -31.65
CA PRO A 32 36.97 18.83 -31.47
C PRO A 32 37.70 18.71 -30.13
N GLU A 33 37.41 17.65 -29.38
CA GLU A 33 38.17 17.26 -28.17
C GLU A 33 39.54 16.68 -28.57
N SER A 34 40.58 17.21 -27.94
CA SER A 34 41.95 16.72 -28.07
C SER A 34 42.17 15.51 -27.16
N THR A 35 42.44 14.36 -27.73
CA THR A 35 42.90 13.18 -27.00
C THR A 35 44.39 13.31 -26.70
N SER A 36 44.71 13.51 -25.44
CA SER A 36 46.10 13.49 -24.93
C SER A 36 46.50 12.06 -24.54
N PHE A 37 47.43 11.47 -25.29
CA PHE A 37 48.05 10.21 -24.89
C PHE A 37 49.16 10.49 -23.86
N LEU A 38 49.02 9.95 -22.66
CA LEU A 38 50.09 9.91 -21.67
C LEU A 38 51.04 8.72 -21.98
N TYR A 39 52.28 9.02 -22.36
CA TYR A 39 53.34 8.03 -22.41
C TYR A 39 53.94 7.86 -21.01
N LEU A 40 53.83 6.66 -20.42
CA LEU A 40 54.60 6.26 -19.24
C LEU A 40 55.90 5.58 -19.68
N PRO A 41 57.08 5.98 -19.17
CA PRO A 41 58.33 5.30 -19.46
C PRO A 41 58.38 3.93 -18.74
N LEU A 42 58.75 2.92 -19.52
CA LEU A 42 59.02 1.58 -19.00
C LEU A 42 60.37 1.56 -18.31
N ILE A 43 60.38 1.43 -16.99
CA ILE A 43 61.61 1.20 -16.20
C ILE A 43 61.79 -0.32 -16.10
N LEU A 44 62.76 -0.86 -16.81
CA LEU A 44 63.24 -2.23 -16.64
C LEU A 44 64.16 -2.26 -15.38
N ASN A 45 63.66 -2.87 -14.31
CA ASN A 45 64.50 -3.18 -13.14
C ASN A 45 64.83 -4.66 -13.14
N SER A 46 66.08 -4.97 -13.31
CA SER A 46 66.62 -6.31 -13.27
C SER A 46 66.92 -6.70 -11.81
N GLY A 47 66.37 -7.80 -11.41
CA GLY A 47 67.03 -8.55 -10.34
C GLY A 47 66.25 -8.91 -9.11
N SER A 48 66.21 -10.17 -8.95
CA SER A 48 66.10 -10.96 -7.74
C SER A 48 64.84 -11.80 -7.64
N SER A 49 64.97 -13.06 -8.00
CA SER A 49 63.95 -14.07 -7.74
C SER A 49 63.93 -14.41 -6.24
N THR A 50 62.92 -13.91 -5.55
CA THR A 50 62.52 -14.48 -4.25
C THR A 50 61.25 -15.25 -4.47
N THR A 51 61.27 -16.53 -4.24
CA THR A 51 60.12 -17.45 -4.26
C THR A 51 59.06 -16.92 -3.30
N PRO A 52 57.80 -16.69 -3.75
CA PRO A 52 56.73 -16.28 -2.83
C PRO A 52 56.41 -17.45 -1.89
N ALA A 53 56.25 -17.17 -0.60
CA ALA A 53 55.70 -18.09 0.35
C ALA A 53 54.27 -18.48 -0.04
N PRO A 54 53.81 -19.76 0.24
CA PRO A 54 52.45 -20.18 -0.08
C PRO A 54 51.45 -19.31 0.68
N THR A 55 50.65 -18.54 -0.05
CA THR A 55 49.52 -17.79 0.49
C THR A 55 48.43 -18.76 0.91
N THR A 56 48.14 -18.82 2.19
CA THR A 56 46.92 -19.51 2.69
C THR A 56 45.69 -18.90 2.02
N PRO A 57 44.75 -19.73 1.48
CA PRO A 57 43.50 -19.19 0.93
C PRO A 57 42.75 -18.42 2.03
N PRO A 58 42.07 -17.31 1.68
CA PRO A 58 41.25 -16.58 2.63
C PRO A 58 40.17 -17.54 3.20
N PRO A 59 39.77 -17.36 4.47
CA PRO A 59 38.70 -18.16 5.05
C PRO A 59 37.45 -18.01 4.22
N PRO A 60 36.60 -19.06 4.06
CA PRO A 60 35.38 -18.96 3.30
C PRO A 60 34.54 -17.82 3.86
N SER A 61 34.13 -16.93 2.95
CA SER A 61 33.21 -15.84 3.27
C SER A 61 31.96 -16.46 3.90
N SER A 62 31.67 -16.08 5.14
CA SER A 62 30.43 -16.50 5.80
C SER A 62 29.26 -16.06 4.93
N THR A 63 28.53 -17.01 4.38
CA THR A 63 27.24 -16.77 3.74
C THR A 63 26.39 -15.98 4.74
N PRO A 64 25.75 -14.87 4.35
CA PRO A 64 24.85 -14.18 5.24
C PRO A 64 23.75 -15.16 5.63
N THR A 65 23.75 -15.61 6.87
CA THR A 65 22.62 -16.38 7.41
C THR A 65 21.46 -15.41 7.50
N THR A 66 20.45 -15.61 6.68
CA THR A 66 19.16 -14.93 6.82
C THR A 66 18.74 -15.10 8.29
N PRO A 67 18.42 -14.01 9.03
CA PRO A 67 17.90 -14.15 10.38
C PRO A 67 16.71 -15.12 10.36
N PRO A 68 16.52 -15.95 11.38
CA PRO A 68 15.31 -16.76 11.48
C PRO A 68 14.10 -15.82 11.38
N PRO A 69 12.99 -16.26 10.75
CA PRO A 69 11.77 -15.46 10.73
C PRO A 69 11.43 -15.06 12.16
N PRO A 70 10.96 -13.83 12.38
CA PRO A 70 10.58 -13.37 13.72
C PRO A 70 9.55 -14.34 14.30
N ALA A 71 9.69 -14.65 15.57
CA ALA A 71 8.65 -15.38 16.27
C ALA A 71 7.41 -14.47 16.31
N ASN A 72 6.24 -14.98 15.96
CA ASN A 72 4.99 -14.24 16.11
C ASN A 72 4.77 -13.97 17.60
N ALA A 73 5.12 -12.76 18.04
CA ALA A 73 5.15 -12.38 19.46
C ALA A 73 3.91 -11.58 19.85
N TYR A 74 3.37 -10.78 18.94
CA TYR A 74 2.24 -9.90 19.17
C TYR A 74 1.34 -9.87 17.92
N SER A 75 0.15 -9.32 18.10
CA SER A 75 -0.68 -8.72 17.07
C SER A 75 -1.02 -7.28 17.45
N LEU A 76 -1.65 -6.54 16.57
CA LEU A 76 -2.07 -5.17 16.86
C LEU A 76 -3.57 -5.10 17.07
N ARG A 77 -4.00 -4.66 18.28
CA ARG A 77 -5.40 -4.49 18.69
C ARG A 77 -5.88 -3.06 18.42
N PHE A 78 -6.91 -2.91 17.60
CA PHE A 78 -7.65 -1.68 17.31
C PHE A 78 -8.99 -1.68 18.08
N TYR A 79 -9.48 -0.51 18.47
CA TYR A 79 -10.72 -0.38 19.26
C TYR A 79 -11.83 0.39 18.54
N GLY A 80 -11.65 0.73 17.28
CA GLY A 80 -12.65 1.46 16.51
C GLY A 80 -12.75 2.95 16.88
N ASN A 81 -11.73 3.51 17.51
CA ASN A 81 -11.66 4.91 17.96
C ASN A 81 -11.00 5.84 16.91
N GLY A 82 -10.91 5.43 15.67
CA GLY A 82 -10.11 6.08 14.63
C GLY A 82 -10.65 7.44 14.17
N ILE A 83 -10.71 8.41 15.07
CA ILE A 83 -11.08 9.80 14.83
C ILE A 83 -9.96 10.69 15.35
N ASN A 84 -9.70 11.85 14.74
CA ASN A 84 -8.61 12.76 15.11
C ASN A 84 -7.22 12.11 14.99
N ASP A 85 -7.03 11.33 13.95
CA ASP A 85 -5.75 10.69 13.58
C ASP A 85 -5.18 9.74 14.64
N ILE A 86 -6.05 9.07 15.42
CA ILE A 86 -5.67 8.08 16.44
C ILE A 86 -6.23 6.69 16.13
N ASP A 87 -5.84 5.67 16.92
CA ASP A 87 -6.23 4.26 16.79
C ASP A 87 -6.03 3.72 15.35
N ARG A 88 -4.87 4.04 14.77
CA ARG A 88 -4.51 3.67 13.40
C ARG A 88 -3.01 3.48 13.22
N VAL A 89 -2.65 2.78 12.15
CA VAL A 89 -1.28 2.76 11.64
C VAL A 89 -1.25 3.50 10.32
N LYS A 90 -0.26 4.39 10.13
CA LYS A 90 -0.05 5.17 8.91
C LYS A 90 1.23 4.70 8.24
N ILE A 91 1.13 4.24 6.99
CA ILE A 91 2.25 3.77 6.17
C ILE A 91 2.42 4.75 5.01
N PRO A 92 3.54 5.49 4.92
CA PRO A 92 3.75 6.44 3.83
C PRO A 92 3.91 5.72 2.50
N VAL A 93 3.25 6.22 1.46
CA VAL A 93 3.39 5.72 0.08
C VAL A 93 4.37 6.55 -0.75
N THR A 94 4.80 7.69 -0.20
CA THR A 94 5.82 8.57 -0.80
C THR A 94 6.78 9.10 0.27
N ALA A 95 8.03 9.35 -0.12
CA ALA A 95 9.01 10.07 0.68
C ALA A 95 9.90 10.91 -0.25
N ASN A 96 10.25 12.12 0.17
CA ASN A 96 11.13 13.01 -0.59
C ASN A 96 10.72 13.19 -2.06
N ASN A 97 9.43 13.34 -2.34
CA ASN A 97 8.86 13.41 -3.69
C ASN A 97 9.14 12.17 -4.56
N ALA A 98 9.39 11.03 -3.96
CA ALA A 98 9.53 9.75 -4.65
C ALA A 98 8.50 8.74 -4.15
N SER A 99 8.11 7.81 -5.02
CA SER A 99 7.23 6.69 -4.68
C SER A 99 8.00 5.70 -3.80
N LEU A 100 7.36 5.25 -2.72
CA LEU A 100 7.86 4.13 -1.92
C LEU A 100 7.33 2.79 -2.49
N PRO A 101 7.97 1.65 -2.19
CA PRO A 101 7.58 0.34 -2.73
C PRO A 101 6.12 -0.04 -2.45
N VAL A 102 5.57 0.37 -1.31
CA VAL A 102 4.17 0.12 -0.90
C VAL A 102 3.14 0.94 -1.68
N ASN A 103 3.56 1.85 -2.54
CA ASN A 103 2.65 2.56 -3.45
C ASN A 103 2.20 1.64 -4.59
N ILE A 104 1.48 0.59 -4.24
CA ILE A 104 0.94 -0.41 -5.16
C ILE A 104 -0.22 0.17 -6.00
N GLY A 105 -0.55 -0.52 -7.10
CA GLY A 105 -1.68 -0.17 -7.98
C GLY A 105 -1.28 0.27 -9.38
N ALA A 106 0.00 0.55 -9.65
CA ALA A 106 0.50 0.74 -11.01
C ALA A 106 0.59 -0.59 -11.79
N SER A 107 0.81 -1.69 -11.07
CA SER A 107 0.81 -3.07 -11.56
C SER A 107 -0.25 -3.90 -10.83
N ASP A 108 -0.29 -5.18 -11.14
CA ASP A 108 -1.03 -6.17 -10.37
C ASP A 108 -0.57 -6.14 -8.91
N PHE A 109 -1.48 -6.42 -7.98
CA PHE A 109 -1.10 -6.47 -6.57
C PHE A 109 -1.90 -7.47 -5.75
N THR A 110 -1.35 -7.83 -4.60
CA THR A 110 -1.99 -8.58 -3.53
C THR A 110 -1.78 -7.87 -2.20
N ILE A 111 -2.83 -7.75 -1.40
CA ILE A 111 -2.77 -7.38 0.02
C ILE A 111 -3.30 -8.56 0.79
N GLU A 112 -2.56 -9.02 1.79
CA GLU A 112 -2.97 -10.13 2.63
C GLU A 112 -2.60 -9.88 4.09
N PHE A 113 -3.40 -10.43 4.99
CA PHE A 113 -3.25 -10.23 6.43
C PHE A 113 -4.07 -11.25 7.22
N TRP A 114 -3.78 -11.36 8.52
CA TRP A 114 -4.61 -12.07 9.46
C TRP A 114 -5.50 -11.10 10.22
N LEU A 115 -6.75 -11.52 10.43
CA LEU A 115 -7.80 -10.71 11.03
C LEU A 115 -8.56 -11.53 12.07
N ARG A 116 -8.82 -10.91 13.24
CA ARG A 116 -9.73 -11.42 14.29
C ARG A 116 -10.55 -10.27 14.85
N PHE A 117 -11.79 -10.50 15.21
CA PHE A 117 -12.66 -9.51 15.87
C PHE A 117 -13.56 -10.18 16.90
N ALA A 118 -14.02 -9.42 17.89
CA ALA A 118 -14.99 -9.90 18.87
C ALA A 118 -16.43 -9.66 18.39
N PRO A 119 -17.41 -10.40 18.92
CA PRO A 119 -18.81 -10.19 18.58
C PRO A 119 -19.27 -8.76 18.93
N ASN A 120 -20.10 -8.19 18.05
CA ASN A 120 -20.73 -6.87 18.26
C ASN A 120 -19.80 -5.66 18.32
N GLU A 121 -18.52 -5.82 17.98
CA GLU A 121 -17.58 -4.70 17.94
C GLU A 121 -17.61 -3.92 16.61
N ASN A 122 -18.08 -4.57 15.54
CA ASN A 122 -18.14 -3.99 14.20
C ASN A 122 -19.58 -4.05 13.69
N ASN A 123 -20.30 -2.95 13.79
CA ASN A 123 -21.74 -2.87 13.55
C ASN A 123 -22.09 -2.16 12.23
N SER A 124 -21.22 -2.23 11.24
CA SER A 124 -21.57 -1.81 9.88
C SER A 124 -22.60 -2.76 9.28
N GLY A 125 -23.65 -2.26 8.67
CA GLY A 125 -24.77 -3.02 8.14
C GLY A 125 -24.44 -4.24 7.25
N THR A 126 -25.25 -4.55 6.28
CA THR A 126 -25.01 -5.66 5.33
C THR A 126 -24.13 -5.20 4.19
N CYS A 127 -23.09 -5.97 3.84
CA CYS A 127 -22.19 -5.68 2.73
C CYS A 127 -22.97 -5.54 1.40
N THR A 128 -22.80 -4.39 0.76
CA THR A 128 -23.44 -4.06 -0.51
C THR A 128 -22.36 -3.78 -1.56
N GLU A 129 -22.44 -4.46 -2.69
CA GLU A 129 -21.57 -4.21 -3.84
C GLU A 129 -21.98 -2.92 -4.56
N GLY A 130 -21.03 -2.18 -5.12
CA GLY A 130 -21.27 -0.92 -5.83
C GLY A 130 -20.03 -0.06 -5.92
N THR A 131 -20.18 1.19 -6.32
CA THR A 131 -19.10 2.17 -6.36
C THR A 131 -18.80 2.63 -4.94
N ASP A 132 -17.55 2.43 -4.50
CA ASP A 132 -17.00 2.89 -3.22
C ASP A 132 -17.77 2.49 -1.95
N THR A 133 -18.64 1.48 -2.05
CA THR A 133 -19.47 1.07 -0.90
C THR A 133 -18.68 0.42 0.24
N TRP A 134 -17.43 0.03 0.01
CA TRP A 134 -16.53 -0.49 1.04
C TRP A 134 -16.35 0.49 2.21
N ILE A 135 -16.42 1.80 1.96
CA ILE A 135 -16.24 2.85 2.99
C ILE A 135 -17.29 2.81 4.09
N TYR A 136 -18.46 2.19 3.86
CA TYR A 136 -19.52 2.03 4.87
C TYR A 136 -19.31 0.83 5.80
N GLY A 137 -18.32 -0.02 5.52
CA GLY A 137 -17.87 -1.07 6.43
C GLY A 137 -16.88 -0.54 7.47
N ASN A 138 -16.61 -1.33 8.52
CA ASN A 138 -15.56 -0.99 9.48
C ASN A 138 -14.19 -1.09 8.79
N ILE A 139 -13.54 0.04 8.60
CA ILE A 139 -12.41 0.21 7.68
C ILE A 139 -11.15 -0.44 8.25
N ILE A 140 -10.60 -1.42 7.52
CA ILE A 140 -9.36 -2.13 7.84
C ILE A 140 -8.18 -1.49 7.13
N PHE A 141 -8.30 -1.24 5.81
CA PHE A 141 -7.30 -0.54 4.99
C PHE A 141 -7.96 0.59 4.24
N ASP A 142 -7.36 1.76 4.30
CA ASP A 142 -7.79 2.94 3.57
C ASP A 142 -6.63 3.55 2.80
N ARG A 143 -6.75 3.57 1.50
CA ARG A 143 -5.92 4.31 0.57
C ARG A 143 -6.80 5.08 -0.40
N ASP A 144 -7.81 5.75 0.13
CA ASP A 144 -8.63 6.71 -0.57
C ASP A 144 -7.82 7.94 -1.00
N ILE A 145 -8.22 8.59 -2.08
CA ILE A 145 -7.63 9.83 -2.58
C ILE A 145 -8.74 10.86 -2.72
N PHE A 146 -8.68 11.90 -1.91
CA PHE A 146 -9.69 12.94 -1.95
C PHE A 146 -9.57 13.83 -3.18
N GLY A 147 -10.69 13.99 -3.88
CA GLY A 147 -10.82 14.92 -5.02
C GLY A 147 -10.63 14.28 -6.39
N THR A 148 -11.39 14.79 -7.35
CA THR A 148 -11.40 14.37 -8.75
C THR A 148 -10.71 15.43 -9.63
N PRO A 149 -10.11 15.07 -10.77
CA PRO A 149 -9.94 13.73 -11.32
C PRO A 149 -8.53 13.22 -11.03
N ASP A 150 -8.31 12.50 -9.97
CA ASP A 150 -6.99 11.89 -9.69
C ASP A 150 -7.02 10.38 -9.89
N TYR A 151 -5.85 9.74 -9.75
CA TYR A 151 -5.76 8.29 -9.80
C TYR A 151 -6.50 7.67 -8.62
N GLY A 152 -6.98 6.47 -8.83
CA GLY A 152 -7.94 5.81 -8.03
C GLY A 152 -7.55 5.41 -6.62
N ASP A 153 -8.49 4.76 -6.00
CA ASP A 153 -8.47 4.36 -4.61
C ASP A 153 -8.47 2.86 -4.48
N PHE A 154 -8.11 2.37 -3.31
CA PHE A 154 -8.52 1.05 -2.87
C PHE A 154 -8.76 1.06 -1.36
N GLY A 155 -9.67 0.19 -0.92
CA GLY A 155 -9.90 0.00 0.49
C GLY A 155 -10.46 -1.37 0.80
N ILE A 156 -10.29 -1.78 2.05
CA ILE A 156 -10.75 -3.05 2.58
C ILE A 156 -11.47 -2.78 3.89
N SER A 157 -12.66 -3.34 4.07
CA SER A 157 -13.42 -3.20 5.32
C SER A 157 -14.06 -4.51 5.74
N LEU A 158 -14.37 -4.61 7.03
CA LEU A 158 -15.28 -5.62 7.59
C LEU A 158 -16.69 -5.04 7.52
N TYR A 159 -17.50 -5.54 6.60
CA TYR A 159 -18.84 -5.03 6.34
C TYR A 159 -19.89 -6.13 6.56
N GLY A 160 -20.60 -6.06 7.69
CA GLY A 160 -21.56 -7.10 8.08
C GLY A 160 -20.91 -8.49 8.20
N ASN A 161 -19.75 -8.58 8.85
CA ASN A 161 -18.92 -9.78 9.00
C ASN A 161 -18.46 -10.41 7.66
N ARG A 162 -18.42 -9.62 6.59
CA ARG A 162 -17.85 -9.99 5.28
C ARG A 162 -16.72 -9.03 4.96
N ILE A 163 -15.76 -9.48 4.19
CA ILE A 163 -14.74 -8.60 3.64
C ILE A 163 -15.33 -7.89 2.43
N ALA A 164 -15.32 -6.56 2.47
CA ALA A 164 -15.52 -5.72 1.30
C ALA A 164 -14.16 -5.27 0.77
N PHE A 165 -13.96 -5.34 -0.53
CA PHE A 165 -12.77 -4.84 -1.22
C PHE A 165 -13.21 -3.92 -2.35
N GLY A 166 -12.83 -2.65 -2.27
CA GLY A 166 -13.14 -1.60 -3.23
C GLY A 166 -11.92 -1.10 -3.98
N VAL A 167 -12.15 -0.76 -5.25
CA VAL A 167 -11.17 -0.14 -6.14
C VAL A 167 -11.85 0.92 -6.97
N HIS A 168 -11.21 2.10 -7.11
CA HIS A 168 -11.64 3.19 -7.99
C HIS A 168 -10.46 3.68 -8.83
N ASN A 169 -10.65 4.04 -10.11
CA ASN A 169 -9.58 4.49 -11.01
C ASN A 169 -9.67 5.99 -11.36
N GLY A 170 -10.41 6.78 -10.56
CA GLY A 170 -10.68 8.19 -10.85
C GLY A 170 -11.90 8.41 -11.75
N SER A 171 -12.37 7.40 -12.48
CA SER A 171 -13.53 7.47 -13.40
C SER A 171 -14.66 6.53 -13.01
N SER A 172 -14.34 5.38 -12.46
CA SER A 172 -15.31 4.36 -12.04
C SER A 172 -14.79 3.58 -10.86
N GLY A 173 -15.69 3.07 -10.03
CA GLY A 173 -15.39 2.29 -8.85
C GLY A 173 -16.18 0.98 -8.81
N THR A 174 -15.63 -0.01 -8.12
CA THR A 174 -16.29 -1.29 -7.86
C THR A 174 -15.89 -1.78 -6.47
N THR A 175 -16.89 -2.09 -5.65
CA THR A 175 -16.72 -2.84 -4.41
C THR A 175 -17.29 -4.23 -4.59
N ILE A 176 -16.53 -5.25 -4.17
CA ILE A 176 -16.99 -6.63 -4.09
C ILE A 176 -17.02 -7.08 -2.62
N CYS A 177 -18.01 -7.94 -2.28
CA CYS A 177 -18.19 -8.50 -0.95
C CYS A 177 -17.86 -9.99 -0.95
N SER A 178 -17.09 -10.46 0.04
CA SER A 178 -16.87 -11.91 0.19
C SER A 178 -18.19 -12.68 0.29
N ASN A 179 -18.29 -13.84 -0.35
CA ASN A 179 -19.43 -14.74 -0.15
C ASN A 179 -19.38 -15.40 1.23
N THR A 180 -18.16 -15.58 1.76
CA THR A 180 -17.91 -16.15 3.07
C THR A 180 -18.15 -15.09 4.15
N THR A 181 -18.95 -15.43 5.15
CA THR A 181 -19.11 -14.67 6.39
C THR A 181 -18.04 -15.12 7.38
N LEU A 182 -17.33 -14.19 7.99
CA LEU A 182 -16.29 -14.46 8.99
C LEU A 182 -16.94 -14.69 10.35
N SER A 183 -16.40 -15.64 11.12
CA SER A 183 -16.81 -15.91 12.49
C SER A 183 -16.04 -15.01 13.46
N ALA A 184 -16.76 -14.39 14.39
CA ALA A 184 -16.12 -13.68 15.49
C ALA A 184 -15.26 -14.63 16.37
N ASN A 185 -14.29 -14.06 17.08
CA ASN A 185 -13.35 -14.78 17.95
C ASN A 185 -12.47 -15.84 17.24
N THR A 186 -12.39 -15.79 15.93
CA THR A 186 -11.59 -16.69 15.10
C THR A 186 -10.62 -15.88 14.26
N TRP A 187 -9.38 -16.33 14.15
CA TRP A 187 -8.43 -15.77 13.21
C TRP A 187 -8.76 -16.24 11.78
N HIS A 188 -8.79 -15.30 10.87
CA HIS A 188 -9.01 -15.53 9.45
C HIS A 188 -7.86 -14.96 8.64
N HIS A 189 -7.34 -15.74 7.73
CA HIS A 189 -6.49 -15.20 6.67
C HIS A 189 -7.36 -14.55 5.60
N VAL A 190 -7.06 -13.32 5.27
CA VAL A 190 -7.70 -12.56 4.21
C VAL A 190 -6.65 -12.21 3.16
N ALA A 191 -6.96 -12.47 1.89
CA ALA A 191 -6.16 -11.95 0.78
C ALA A 191 -7.08 -11.32 -0.26
N VAL A 192 -6.72 -10.11 -0.72
CA VAL A 192 -7.36 -9.46 -1.85
C VAL A 192 -6.35 -9.28 -2.97
N THR A 193 -6.78 -9.51 -4.21
CA THR A 193 -5.93 -9.32 -5.38
C THR A 193 -6.60 -8.43 -6.41
N ARG A 194 -5.81 -7.62 -7.09
CA ARG A 194 -6.28 -6.81 -8.22
C ARG A 194 -5.28 -6.88 -9.37
N ALA A 195 -5.77 -7.27 -10.54
CA ALA A 195 -5.02 -7.16 -11.79
C ALA A 195 -5.22 -5.78 -12.42
N THR A 196 -4.21 -5.26 -13.11
CA THR A 196 -4.31 -4.01 -13.90
C THR A 196 -5.37 -4.07 -15.00
N SER A 197 -5.73 -5.29 -15.43
CA SER A 197 -6.87 -5.53 -16.33
C SER A 197 -8.23 -5.30 -15.68
N GLY A 198 -8.29 -5.13 -14.34
CA GLY A 198 -9.51 -4.91 -13.56
C GLY A 198 -10.02 -6.15 -12.81
N ALA A 199 -9.46 -7.34 -13.01
CA ALA A 199 -9.91 -8.52 -12.26
C ALA A 199 -9.60 -8.36 -10.77
N MET A 200 -10.64 -8.52 -9.93
CA MET A 200 -10.58 -8.41 -8.47
C MET A 200 -10.99 -9.73 -7.83
N ARG A 201 -10.29 -10.13 -6.76
CA ARG A 201 -10.63 -11.34 -5.99
C ARG A 201 -10.48 -11.12 -4.49
N ILE A 202 -11.29 -11.85 -3.73
CA ILE A 202 -11.18 -11.99 -2.27
C ILE A 202 -11.03 -13.47 -1.95
N TYR A 203 -10.01 -13.79 -1.17
CA TYR A 203 -9.79 -15.11 -0.60
C TYR A 203 -9.95 -15.07 0.90
N ILE A 204 -10.63 -16.06 1.46
CA ILE A 204 -10.78 -16.26 2.90
C ILE A 204 -10.24 -17.64 3.24
N ASN A 205 -9.26 -17.69 4.12
CA ASN A 205 -8.61 -18.92 4.56
C ASN A 205 -8.11 -19.79 3.36
N GLY A 206 -7.51 -19.13 2.37
CA GLY A 206 -6.96 -19.77 1.18
C GLY A 206 -8.01 -20.16 0.12
N GLN A 207 -9.29 -19.93 0.36
CA GLN A 207 -10.36 -20.25 -0.57
C GLN A 207 -10.89 -19.00 -1.27
N LEU A 208 -11.06 -19.07 -2.59
CA LEU A 208 -11.66 -17.99 -3.38
C LEU A 208 -13.12 -17.80 -2.92
N SER A 209 -13.38 -16.64 -2.32
CA SER A 209 -14.70 -16.29 -1.80
C SER A 209 -15.49 -15.44 -2.78
N ARG A 210 -14.85 -14.54 -3.50
CA ARG A 210 -15.52 -13.66 -4.49
C ARG A 210 -14.53 -13.26 -5.59
N GLN A 211 -15.02 -13.14 -6.82
CA GLN A 211 -14.31 -12.48 -7.92
C GLN A 211 -15.28 -11.66 -8.77
N ALA A 212 -14.79 -10.55 -9.31
CA ALA A 212 -15.50 -9.74 -10.29
C ALA A 212 -14.48 -8.91 -11.10
N ASN A 213 -14.97 -8.23 -12.12
CA ASN A 213 -14.19 -7.22 -12.83
C ASN A 213 -14.55 -5.83 -12.27
N GLY A 214 -13.53 -5.08 -11.92
CA GLY A 214 -13.60 -3.68 -11.53
C GLY A 214 -12.83 -2.79 -12.52
N PRO A 215 -12.50 -1.56 -12.12
CA PRO A 215 -11.78 -0.61 -12.95
C PRO A 215 -10.38 -1.13 -13.34
N SER A 216 -10.00 -0.95 -14.60
CA SER A 216 -8.66 -1.25 -15.12
C SER A 216 -7.71 -0.04 -15.00
N GLY A 217 -6.44 -0.26 -15.30
CA GLY A 217 -5.42 0.79 -15.39
C GLY A 217 -4.67 1.05 -14.08
N ASN A 218 -3.89 2.13 -14.06
CA ASN A 218 -3.06 2.53 -12.93
C ASN A 218 -3.92 3.20 -11.85
N ILE A 219 -3.82 2.72 -10.62
CA ILE A 219 -4.46 3.31 -9.42
C ILE A 219 -3.46 3.65 -8.31
N ALA A 220 -2.15 3.65 -8.60
CA ALA A 220 -1.15 4.07 -7.63
C ALA A 220 -1.30 5.57 -7.27
N TYR A 221 -0.91 5.92 -6.06
CA TYR A 221 -0.86 7.33 -5.65
C TYR A 221 0.10 8.12 -6.54
N ARG A 222 -0.38 9.23 -7.09
CA ARG A 222 0.43 10.11 -7.96
C ARG A 222 1.32 11.02 -7.11
N VAL A 223 2.61 10.75 -7.16
CA VAL A 223 3.62 11.60 -6.49
C VAL A 223 3.55 13.03 -6.98
N GLY A 224 3.68 13.99 -6.06
CA GLY A 224 3.67 15.42 -6.38
C GLY A 224 2.28 16.00 -6.70
N ARG A 225 1.18 15.26 -6.45
CA ARG A 225 -0.16 15.86 -6.52
C ARG A 225 -0.31 16.98 -5.49
N SER A 226 -1.09 18.00 -5.83
CA SER A 226 -1.48 19.00 -4.85
C SER A 226 -2.48 18.41 -3.88
N ILE A 227 -2.17 18.48 -2.59
CA ILE A 227 -3.10 18.11 -1.52
C ILE A 227 -4.10 19.27 -1.37
N THR A 228 -5.38 18.99 -1.53
CA THR A 228 -6.45 19.97 -1.36
C THR A 228 -7.06 19.84 0.04
N GLY A 229 -7.34 20.96 0.69
CA GLY A 229 -7.90 20.98 2.04
C GLY A 229 -6.89 20.56 3.12
N ASN A 230 -7.41 20.06 4.23
CA ASN A 230 -6.62 19.63 5.39
C ASN A 230 -6.28 18.13 5.37
N TYR A 231 -6.32 17.47 4.22
CA TYR A 231 -6.15 16.03 4.09
C TYR A 231 -4.66 15.62 4.11
N VAL A 232 -4.00 15.86 5.23
CA VAL A 232 -2.57 15.58 5.43
C VAL A 232 -2.22 14.09 5.33
N ASN A 233 -3.22 13.20 5.42
CA ASN A 233 -3.06 11.76 5.33
C ASN A 233 -3.11 11.21 3.89
N GLU A 234 -3.25 12.06 2.87
CA GLU A 234 -3.29 11.64 1.47
C GLU A 234 -2.16 10.68 1.07
N PRO A 235 -0.88 10.98 1.36
CA PRO A 235 0.23 10.12 0.96
C PRO A 235 0.45 8.89 1.87
N TYR A 236 -0.65 8.35 2.44
CA TYR A 236 -0.56 7.18 3.34
C TYR A 236 -1.55 6.08 2.94
N ILE A 237 -1.17 4.84 3.21
CA ILE A 237 -2.10 3.76 3.52
C ILE A 237 -2.37 3.86 5.02
N VAL A 238 -3.64 3.87 5.41
CA VAL A 238 -4.05 3.84 6.81
C VAL A 238 -4.65 2.47 7.14
N ILE A 239 -4.24 1.88 8.25
CA ILE A 239 -4.80 0.62 8.76
C ILE A 239 -5.62 0.94 10.01
N GLY A 240 -6.83 0.39 10.08
CA GLY A 240 -7.72 0.43 11.23
C GLY A 240 -8.76 1.54 11.23
N ALA A 241 -8.63 2.56 10.38
CA ALA A 241 -9.53 3.71 10.35
C ALA A 241 -9.65 4.36 8.97
N GLU A 242 -10.70 5.16 8.78
CA GLU A 242 -10.82 6.10 7.67
C GLU A 242 -9.75 7.18 7.82
N LYS A 243 -9.02 7.47 6.74
CA LYS A 243 -7.79 8.26 6.84
C LYS A 243 -7.98 9.78 6.90
N HIS A 244 -9.13 10.28 6.44
CA HIS A 244 -9.39 11.72 6.39
C HIS A 244 -10.16 12.25 7.60
N ASP A 245 -10.61 11.38 8.49
CA ASP A 245 -11.54 11.69 9.60
C ASP A 245 -12.85 12.33 9.12
N TYR A 246 -13.30 11.94 7.91
CA TYR A 246 -14.48 12.49 7.28
C TYR A 246 -15.72 11.69 7.69
N HIS A 247 -16.69 12.35 8.34
CA HIS A 247 -17.93 11.73 8.81
C HIS A 247 -17.77 10.36 9.49
N PRO A 248 -17.06 10.26 10.61
CA PRO A 248 -16.70 8.98 11.23
C PRO A 248 -17.91 8.13 11.67
N SER A 249 -19.10 8.75 11.85
CA SER A 249 -20.35 8.02 12.08
C SER A 249 -20.84 7.24 10.85
N ASN A 250 -20.42 7.64 9.64
CA ASN A 250 -20.78 7.00 8.38
C ASN A 250 -19.70 6.05 7.89
N TYR A 251 -18.44 6.31 8.25
CA TYR A 251 -17.25 5.56 7.84
C TYR A 251 -16.56 4.99 9.08
N PRO A 252 -17.11 3.91 9.67
CA PRO A 252 -16.66 3.44 10.96
C PRO A 252 -15.28 2.79 10.89
N SER A 253 -14.49 3.03 11.92
CA SER A 253 -13.19 2.39 12.09
C SER A 253 -13.33 0.93 12.52
N PHE A 254 -12.29 0.14 12.24
CA PHE A 254 -12.25 -1.27 12.62
C PHE A 254 -11.95 -1.45 14.11
N SER A 255 -12.64 -2.42 14.74
CA SER A 255 -12.34 -2.93 16.08
C SER A 255 -11.99 -4.42 15.98
N GLY A 256 -10.79 -4.78 16.42
CA GLY A 256 -10.30 -6.15 16.31
C GLY A 256 -8.78 -6.22 16.31
N TRP A 257 -8.25 -7.37 15.95
CA TRP A 257 -6.81 -7.64 15.87
C TRP A 257 -6.42 -7.83 14.40
N ILE A 258 -5.29 -7.26 14.04
CA ILE A 258 -4.65 -7.45 12.73
C ILE A 258 -3.23 -7.91 12.97
N ASP A 259 -2.78 -8.83 12.13
CA ASP A 259 -1.44 -9.38 12.19
C ASP A 259 -0.92 -9.74 10.80
N GLU A 260 0.42 -9.84 10.65
CA GLU A 260 1.07 -10.35 9.46
C GLU A 260 0.56 -9.70 8.16
N VAL A 261 0.72 -8.38 8.04
CA VAL A 261 0.31 -7.66 6.82
C VAL A 261 1.40 -7.73 5.77
N ARG A 262 1.06 -8.27 4.58
CA ARG A 262 1.95 -8.31 3.41
C ARG A 262 1.32 -7.62 2.20
N LEU A 263 2.07 -6.69 1.61
CA LEU A 263 1.76 -6.07 0.32
C LEU A 263 2.71 -6.62 -0.74
N SER A 264 2.17 -6.96 -1.91
CA SER A 264 2.93 -7.53 -3.02
C SER A 264 2.55 -6.87 -4.34
N ASN A 265 3.53 -6.71 -5.22
CA ASN A 265 3.34 -6.13 -6.56
C ASN A 265 3.02 -7.19 -7.64
N THR A 266 2.38 -8.27 -7.24
CA THR A 266 1.98 -9.40 -8.10
C THR A 266 0.67 -10.02 -7.62
N LEU A 267 0.03 -10.82 -8.47
CA LEU A 267 -1.07 -11.72 -8.09
C LEU A 267 -0.47 -12.99 -7.48
N ARG A 268 -0.45 -13.10 -6.15
CA ARG A 268 0.07 -14.30 -5.47
C ARG A 268 -0.78 -15.53 -5.68
N TYR A 269 -2.09 -15.35 -5.83
CA TYR A 269 -3.07 -16.42 -5.79
C TYR A 269 -3.93 -16.44 -7.06
N PRO A 270 -3.61 -17.29 -8.05
CA PRO A 270 -4.45 -17.48 -9.23
C PRO A 270 -5.68 -18.36 -8.94
N ALA A 271 -5.61 -19.21 -7.90
CA ALA A 271 -6.65 -20.15 -7.47
C ALA A 271 -6.62 -20.32 -5.94
N ASN A 272 -7.43 -21.24 -5.42
CA ASN A 272 -7.37 -21.66 -4.03
C ASN A 272 -5.95 -22.14 -3.66
N PHE A 273 -5.56 -21.88 -2.42
CA PHE A 273 -4.22 -22.23 -1.93
C PHE A 273 -4.27 -22.77 -0.50
N THR A 274 -3.24 -23.49 -0.11
CA THR A 274 -3.06 -23.97 1.26
C THR A 274 -2.42 -22.87 2.10
N LEU A 275 -3.03 -22.57 3.26
CA LEU A 275 -2.47 -21.61 4.21
C LEU A 275 -1.18 -22.14 4.82
N LEU A 276 -0.19 -21.30 4.92
CA LEU A 276 0.95 -21.49 5.79
C LEU A 276 0.61 -20.88 7.16
N LEU A 277 0.58 -21.69 8.20
CA LEU A 277 0.36 -21.22 9.58
C LEU A 277 1.72 -20.85 10.20
N ALA A 278 2.29 -19.79 9.71
CA ALA A 278 3.58 -19.21 10.13
C ALA A 278 3.67 -17.76 9.70
N PRO A 279 4.56 -16.96 10.31
CA PRO A 279 4.83 -15.59 9.86
C PRO A 279 5.19 -15.54 8.37
N PHE A 280 4.76 -14.50 7.67
CA PHE A 280 5.12 -14.32 6.28
C PHE A 280 6.62 -14.07 6.13
N THR A 281 7.21 -14.64 5.09
CA THR A 281 8.57 -14.33 4.69
C THR A 281 8.59 -13.46 3.44
N PRO A 282 9.50 -12.47 3.35
CA PRO A 282 9.60 -11.63 2.16
C PRO A 282 10.19 -12.41 0.99
N ASP A 283 9.79 -12.03 -0.21
CA ASP A 283 10.36 -12.48 -1.48
C ASP A 283 10.51 -11.28 -2.44
N ALA A 284 10.95 -11.54 -3.67
CA ALA A 284 11.21 -10.50 -4.68
C ALA A 284 9.95 -9.66 -5.05
N ASN A 285 8.75 -10.16 -4.77
CA ASN A 285 7.49 -9.46 -5.03
C ASN A 285 6.88 -8.82 -3.77
N THR A 286 7.49 -9.01 -2.60
CA THR A 286 7.04 -8.39 -1.35
C THR A 286 7.52 -6.94 -1.31
N VAL A 287 6.59 -5.99 -1.25
CA VAL A 287 6.89 -4.55 -1.26
C VAL A 287 6.62 -3.86 0.07
N GLY A 288 5.94 -4.53 0.97
CA GLY A 288 5.74 -4.15 2.37
C GLY A 288 5.41 -5.39 3.20
N LEU A 289 5.99 -5.49 4.40
CA LEU A 289 5.77 -6.63 5.32
C LEU A 289 5.82 -6.12 6.77
N TYR A 290 4.72 -6.28 7.47
CA TYR A 290 4.51 -5.78 8.84
C TYR A 290 4.05 -6.91 9.73
N HIS A 291 4.94 -7.35 10.65
CA HIS A 291 4.67 -8.44 11.58
C HIS A 291 3.94 -7.98 12.84
N PHE A 292 3.99 -6.68 13.17
CA PHE A 292 3.46 -6.10 14.41
C PHE A 292 4.07 -6.71 15.69
N ASP A 293 5.33 -7.13 15.63
CA ASP A 293 6.05 -7.80 16.70
C ASP A 293 6.95 -6.88 17.55
N GLU A 294 6.86 -5.56 17.36
CA GLU A 294 7.71 -4.60 18.08
C GLU A 294 7.42 -4.53 19.59
N GLY A 295 6.20 -4.86 20.01
CA GLY A 295 5.77 -4.92 21.42
C GLY A 295 5.71 -3.56 22.13
N SER A 296 6.34 -2.53 21.60
CA SER A 296 6.37 -1.17 22.16
C SER A 296 6.73 -0.12 21.12
N GLY A 297 6.66 1.17 21.50
CA GLY A 297 7.00 2.28 20.61
C GLY A 297 5.91 2.59 19.60
N THR A 298 6.21 3.53 18.70
CA THR A 298 5.26 4.01 17.68
C THR A 298 5.65 3.61 16.25
N THR A 299 6.88 3.18 16.03
CA THR A 299 7.31 2.70 14.70
C THR A 299 6.81 1.29 14.48
N VAL A 300 6.23 1.05 13.31
CA VAL A 300 5.86 -0.26 12.79
C VAL A 300 6.85 -0.58 11.66
N LEU A 301 7.64 -1.63 11.84
CA LEU A 301 8.76 -1.94 10.95
C LEU A 301 8.28 -2.61 9.66
N ASP A 302 8.73 -2.10 8.54
CA ASP A 302 8.64 -2.80 7.25
C ASP A 302 9.85 -3.75 7.13
N SER A 303 9.57 -5.04 7.13
CA SER A 303 10.53 -6.14 7.02
C SER A 303 10.65 -6.71 5.61
N SER A 304 10.06 -6.05 4.60
CA SER A 304 10.03 -6.53 3.21
C SER A 304 11.41 -6.60 2.56
N GLY A 305 12.33 -5.72 2.96
CA GLY A 305 13.63 -5.56 2.29
C GLY A 305 13.52 -5.04 0.85
N ALA A 306 12.37 -4.49 0.46
CA ALA A 306 12.11 -4.01 -0.88
C ALA A 306 13.04 -2.86 -1.27
N SER A 307 13.59 -2.92 -2.48
CA SER A 307 14.45 -1.85 -3.01
C SER A 307 13.68 -0.52 -3.09
N GLY A 308 14.27 0.56 -2.59
CA GLY A 308 13.62 1.87 -2.47
C GLY A 308 12.84 2.09 -1.18
N GLY A 309 12.78 1.09 -0.29
CA GLY A 309 12.25 1.17 1.06
C GLY A 309 13.34 1.45 2.10
N PRO A 310 13.05 1.19 3.39
CA PRO A 310 11.79 0.67 3.93
C PRO A 310 10.65 1.70 3.95
N SER A 311 9.39 1.19 4.01
CA SER A 311 8.18 1.98 4.19
C SER A 311 7.64 1.79 5.62
N HIS A 312 8.43 2.17 6.62
CA HIS A 312 8.03 2.02 8.02
C HIS A 312 6.73 2.78 8.31
N GLY A 313 5.82 2.12 9.04
CA GLY A 313 4.59 2.74 9.51
C GLY A 313 4.77 3.48 10.82
N THR A 314 3.77 4.30 11.16
CA THR A 314 3.65 4.96 12.46
C THR A 314 2.33 4.55 13.10
N ARG A 315 2.40 4.04 14.33
CA ARG A 315 1.26 3.71 15.17
C ARG A 315 0.80 4.95 15.92
N ASN A 316 -0.35 5.50 15.55
CA ASN A 316 -0.96 6.66 16.18
C ASN A 316 -1.89 6.19 17.29
N VAL A 317 -1.40 6.23 18.53
CA VAL A 317 -2.08 5.69 19.69
C VAL A 317 -3.00 6.73 20.31
N GLY A 318 -4.25 6.35 20.63
CA GLY A 318 -5.21 7.21 21.29
C GLY A 318 -6.56 6.54 21.50
N GLY A 319 -7.51 7.29 22.06
CA GLY A 319 -8.88 6.81 22.30
C GLY A 319 -9.12 6.22 23.68
N ASN A 320 -10.34 5.74 23.90
CA ASN A 320 -10.74 5.04 25.12
C ASN A 320 -11.66 3.87 24.75
N PRO A 321 -11.18 2.61 24.81
CA PRO A 321 -9.82 2.19 25.22
C PRO A 321 -8.71 2.74 24.34
N LEU A 322 -7.49 2.80 24.87
CA LEU A 322 -6.31 3.28 24.16
C LEU A 322 -5.91 2.28 23.07
N GLY A 323 -5.87 2.70 21.80
CA GLY A 323 -5.50 1.88 20.66
C GLY A 323 -4.72 2.65 19.56
N PRO A 324 -4.11 1.93 18.60
CA PRO A 324 -3.89 0.49 18.63
C PRO A 324 -2.78 0.09 19.62
N VAL A 325 -2.90 -1.09 20.23
CA VAL A 325 -1.92 -1.62 21.20
C VAL A 325 -1.42 -3.00 20.79
N TYR A 326 -0.18 -3.32 21.16
CA TYR A 326 0.37 -4.67 20.95
C TYR A 326 -0.27 -5.64 21.95
N ASP A 327 -0.74 -6.78 21.46
CA ASP A 327 -1.39 -7.84 22.25
C ASP A 327 -0.65 -9.17 22.05
N SER A 328 0.02 -9.63 23.09
CA SER A 328 0.76 -10.91 23.09
C SER A 328 -0.14 -12.13 23.30
N ASN A 329 -1.41 -11.93 23.69
CA ASN A 329 -2.34 -13.01 24.00
C ASN A 329 -3.19 -13.43 22.81
N GLN A 330 -3.22 -12.62 21.76
CA GLN A 330 -4.02 -12.87 20.57
C GLN A 330 -3.12 -12.87 19.33
N LYS A 331 -2.84 -14.06 18.82
CA LYS A 331 -1.98 -14.28 17.64
C LYS A 331 -2.60 -15.35 16.75
N PRO A 332 -2.34 -15.34 15.41
CA PRO A 332 -2.93 -16.31 14.51
C PRO A 332 -2.31 -17.70 14.60
N PHE A 333 -1.06 -17.82 15.09
CA PHE A 333 -0.32 -19.09 15.24
C PHE A 333 0.78 -19.01 16.31
#